data_10ada72bd17ec9c4d8ae43c4c223554d
#
_entry.id   10ada72bd17ec9c4d8ae43c4c223554d
#
_cell.length_a   1.000
_cell.length_b   1.000
_cell.length_c   1.000
_cell.angle_alpha   90.00
_cell.angle_beta   90.00
_cell.angle_gamma   90.00
#
_symmetry.space_group_name_H-M   'P 1'
#
loop_
_entity.id
_entity.type
_entity.pdbx_description
1 polymer ?
#
loop_
_entity_poly.entity_id
_entity_poly.type
_entity_poly.pdbx_seq_one_letter_code
_entity_poly.pdbx_strand_id
1 'polypeptide(L)'
;MTSRNLKEAYCLFLRLVEIVDTKIKEAKMTTAKRQRIRVCLRSYEHRLVDASAEKIVETAKRTDAKVAGPIPLPTRRRIYCVLRSPHVDKKSREHFEIRTHKRIIDIYEPTQQTTEELSRLDLPAGVDIEVKL
;
A
#
# COMPACT_ATOMS: atom_id res chain seq x y z
N MET A 1 24.98 -4.84 -60.52
CA MET A 1 23.96 -5.10 -59.52
C MET A 1 24.40 -4.44 -58.21
N THR A 2 24.06 -3.48 -57.88
CA THR A 2 23.39 -2.20 -57.73
C THR A 2 23.44 -1.76 -56.28
N SER A 3 24.35 -0.83 -56.02
CA SER A 3 24.61 -0.17 -54.74
C SER A 3 23.39 0.61 -54.18
N ARG A 4 22.26 0.64 -54.87
CA ARG A 4 21.03 1.29 -54.42
C ARG A 4 20.27 0.51 -53.36
N ASN A 5 20.24 -0.81 -53.44
CA ASN A 5 19.52 -1.64 -52.47
C ASN A 5 20.11 -1.64 -51.06
N LEU A 6 21.41 -1.43 -50.95
CA LEU A 6 22.10 -1.34 -49.63
C LEU A 6 21.76 -0.04 -48.90
N LYS A 7 21.58 1.07 -49.63
CA LYS A 7 21.23 2.37 -49.00
C LYS A 7 19.79 2.40 -48.51
N GLU A 8 18.86 1.77 -49.23
CA GLU A 8 17.46 1.66 -48.78
C GLU A 8 17.30 0.73 -47.59
N ALA A 9 18.04 -0.39 -47.54
CA ALA A 9 18.06 -1.27 -46.40
C ALA A 9 18.64 -0.58 -45.13
N TYR A 10 19.68 0.23 -45.32
CA TYR A 10 20.25 1.02 -44.20
C TYR A 10 19.28 2.11 -43.70
N CYS A 11 18.55 2.76 -44.60
CA CYS A 11 17.55 3.77 -44.21
C CYS A 11 16.37 3.16 -43.48
N LEU A 12 15.92 1.96 -43.84
CA LEU A 12 14.87 1.22 -43.15
C LEU A 12 15.36 0.75 -41.76
N PHE A 13 16.60 0.32 -41.65
CA PHE A 13 17.19 -0.10 -40.37
C PHE A 13 17.32 1.06 -39.39
N LEU A 14 17.75 2.24 -39.87
CA LEU A 14 17.83 3.46 -39.02
C LEU A 14 16.45 3.90 -38.56
N ARG A 15 15.41 3.85 -39.40
CA ARG A 15 14.02 4.14 -38.99
C ARG A 15 13.48 3.15 -37.93
N LEU A 16 13.81 1.87 -38.05
CA LEU A 16 13.43 0.86 -37.06
C LEU A 16 14.10 1.10 -35.74
N VAL A 17 15.38 1.50 -35.74
CA VAL A 17 16.11 1.84 -34.49
C VAL A 17 15.51 3.07 -33.81
N GLU A 18 15.15 4.13 -34.56
CA GLU A 18 14.48 5.32 -33.99
C GLU A 18 13.11 5.00 -33.39
N ILE A 19 12.33 4.10 -34.01
CA ILE A 19 11.02 3.68 -33.49
C ILE A 19 11.20 2.85 -32.20
N VAL A 20 12.24 2.02 -32.14
CA VAL A 20 12.54 1.23 -30.92
C VAL A 20 13.02 2.14 -29.79
N ASP A 21 13.88 3.13 -30.09
CA ASP A 21 14.35 4.09 -29.10
C ASP A 21 13.23 4.99 -28.57
N THR A 22 12.27 5.41 -29.40
CA THR A 22 11.09 6.15 -28.97
C THR A 22 10.20 5.30 -28.07
N LYS A 23 9.92 4.04 -28.43
CA LYS A 23 9.15 3.12 -27.58
C LYS A 23 9.85 2.80 -26.27
N ILE A 24 11.19 2.70 -26.26
CA ILE A 24 11.97 2.48 -25.02
C ILE A 24 11.96 3.75 -24.15
N LYS A 25 11.99 4.95 -24.75
CA LYS A 25 11.86 6.21 -24.02
C LYS A 25 10.46 6.39 -23.43
N GLU A 26 9.41 6.07 -24.19
CA GLU A 26 8.03 6.07 -23.66
C GLU A 26 7.84 5.05 -22.54
N ALA A 27 8.38 3.84 -22.66
CA ALA A 27 8.34 2.82 -21.62
C ALA A 27 9.13 3.25 -20.35
N LYS A 28 10.22 4.01 -20.49
CA LYS A 28 10.97 4.58 -19.35
C LYS A 28 10.28 5.80 -18.73
N MET A 29 9.49 6.55 -19.49
CA MET A 29 8.68 7.65 -18.95
C MET A 29 7.49 7.18 -18.11
N THR A 30 6.99 5.96 -18.33
CA THR A 30 5.89 5.39 -17.53
C THR A 30 6.32 4.88 -16.16
N THR A 31 7.60 4.86 -15.83
CA THR A 31 8.14 4.65 -14.48
C THR A 31 8.40 5.97 -13.73
N ALA A 32 7.77 7.07 -14.14
CA ALA A 32 7.65 8.24 -13.28
C ALA A 32 7.07 7.75 -11.95
N LYS A 33 7.84 7.92 -10.89
CA LYS A 33 7.55 7.53 -9.49
C LYS A 33 6.14 8.03 -9.15
N ARG A 34 5.13 7.16 -9.36
CA ARG A 34 3.73 7.51 -9.06
C ARG A 34 3.69 7.80 -7.58
N GLN A 35 3.38 9.03 -7.25
CA GLN A 35 3.21 9.42 -5.85
C GLN A 35 2.12 8.53 -5.27
N ARG A 36 2.46 7.81 -4.22
CA ARG A 36 1.51 6.95 -3.51
C ARG A 36 1.60 7.25 -2.02
N ILE A 37 0.47 7.36 -1.40
CA ILE A 37 0.36 7.43 0.06
C ILE A 37 -0.02 6.03 0.55
N ARG A 38 0.79 5.47 1.42
CA ARG A 38 0.49 4.20 2.08
C ARG A 38 0.04 4.46 3.50
N VAL A 39 -1.19 4.14 3.79
CA VAL A 39 -1.79 4.23 5.12
C VAL A 39 -1.77 2.84 5.76
N CYS A 40 -1.11 2.71 6.90
CA CYS A 40 -1.05 1.48 7.69
C CYS A 40 -1.88 1.68 8.96
N LEU A 41 -2.92 0.90 9.13
CA LEU A 41 -3.78 0.89 10.32
C LEU A 41 -3.42 -0.26 11.22
N ARG A 42 -3.36 -0.01 12.54
CA ARG A 42 -3.12 -1.03 13.56
C ARG A 42 -4.12 -0.87 14.69
N SER A 43 -4.67 -1.98 15.17
CA SER A 43 -5.45 -2.01 16.41
C SER A 43 -5.47 -3.41 17.01
N TYR A 44 -5.89 -3.49 18.24
CA TYR A 44 -6.14 -4.76 18.94
C TYR A 44 -7.51 -5.33 18.57
N GLU A 45 -8.45 -4.51 18.14
CA GLU A 45 -9.79 -4.92 17.74
C GLU A 45 -9.97 -4.83 16.22
N HIS A 46 -10.37 -5.94 15.59
CA HIS A 46 -10.53 -6.01 14.14
C HIS A 46 -11.69 -5.13 13.63
N ARG A 47 -12.80 -5.03 14.39
CA ARG A 47 -13.97 -4.25 14.00
C ARG A 47 -13.63 -2.77 13.84
N LEU A 48 -12.85 -2.22 14.78
CA LEU A 48 -12.44 -0.81 14.74
C LEU A 48 -11.54 -0.53 13.54
N VAL A 49 -10.61 -1.44 13.22
CA VAL A 49 -9.73 -1.30 12.05
C VAL A 49 -10.51 -1.34 10.76
N ASP A 50 -11.46 -2.26 10.63
CA ASP A 50 -12.25 -2.42 9.41
C ASP A 50 -13.17 -1.20 9.20
N ALA A 51 -13.88 -0.72 10.23
CA ALA A 51 -14.68 0.50 10.15
C ALA A 51 -13.85 1.76 9.83
N SER A 52 -12.64 1.85 10.38
CA SER A 52 -11.72 2.96 10.06
C SER A 52 -11.21 2.88 8.63
N ALA A 53 -10.91 1.67 8.14
CA ALA A 53 -10.47 1.45 6.77
C ALA A 53 -11.57 1.83 5.75
N GLU A 54 -12.83 1.50 6.02
CA GLU A 54 -13.97 1.90 5.19
C GLU A 54 -14.10 3.42 5.09
N LYS A 55 -14.04 4.14 6.21
CA LYS A 55 -14.08 5.62 6.24
C LYS A 55 -12.97 6.25 5.39
N ILE A 56 -11.75 5.74 5.50
CA ILE A 56 -10.61 6.24 4.71
C ILE A 56 -10.83 6.00 3.22
N VAL A 57 -11.31 4.81 2.84
CA VAL A 57 -11.61 4.46 1.45
C VAL A 57 -12.73 5.34 0.88
N GLU A 58 -13.78 5.60 1.63
CA GLU A 58 -14.88 6.48 1.22
C GLU A 58 -14.39 7.91 1.00
N THR A 59 -13.59 8.43 1.92
CA THR A 59 -13.00 9.78 1.78
C THR A 59 -12.10 9.88 0.56
N ALA A 60 -11.24 8.89 0.35
CA ALA A 60 -10.36 8.87 -0.81
C ALA A 60 -11.12 8.72 -2.14
N LYS A 61 -12.21 7.97 -2.17
CA LYS A 61 -13.10 7.88 -3.34
C LYS A 61 -13.85 9.18 -3.63
N ARG A 62 -14.25 9.90 -2.58
CA ARG A 62 -14.92 11.21 -2.73
C ARG A 62 -14.02 12.26 -3.37
N THR A 63 -12.70 12.14 -3.20
CA THR A 63 -11.71 13.02 -3.80
C THR A 63 -11.13 12.50 -5.13
N ASP A 64 -11.79 11.54 -5.78
CA ASP A 64 -11.41 10.91 -7.05
C ASP A 64 -10.00 10.27 -7.06
N ALA A 65 -9.43 9.97 -5.89
CA ALA A 65 -8.16 9.28 -5.80
C ALA A 65 -8.32 7.78 -6.09
N LYS A 66 -7.33 7.20 -6.76
CA LYS A 66 -7.30 5.76 -7.02
C LYS A 66 -6.86 5.02 -5.75
N VAL A 67 -7.73 4.19 -5.20
CA VAL A 67 -7.47 3.42 -3.99
C VAL A 67 -7.26 1.95 -4.33
N ALA A 68 -6.14 1.38 -3.89
CA ALA A 68 -6.00 -0.07 -3.75
C ALA A 68 -6.53 -0.45 -2.38
N GLY A 69 -7.65 -1.19 -2.35
CA GLY A 69 -8.52 -1.46 -1.21
C GLY A 69 -7.80 -1.93 0.06
N PRO A 70 -8.51 -2.02 1.18
CA PRO A 70 -7.92 -2.43 2.44
C PRO A 70 -7.35 -3.84 2.33
N ILE A 71 -6.03 -3.96 2.41
CA ILE A 71 -5.30 -5.22 2.32
C ILE A 71 -5.07 -5.74 3.73
N PRO A 72 -5.66 -6.88 4.11
CA PRO A 72 -5.44 -7.47 5.42
C PRO A 72 -4.03 -8.06 5.49
N LEU A 73 -3.28 -7.69 6.52
CA LEU A 73 -2.01 -8.33 6.86
C LEU A 73 -2.22 -9.43 7.91
N PRO A 74 -1.31 -10.41 7.98
CA PRO A 74 -1.36 -11.44 9.01
C PRO A 74 -1.40 -10.85 10.41
N THR A 75 -2.33 -11.33 11.23
CA THR A 75 -2.49 -10.90 12.63
C THR A 75 -1.30 -11.36 13.46
N ARG A 76 -0.64 -10.43 14.15
CA ARG A 76 0.44 -10.76 15.07
C ARG A 76 -0.15 -11.17 16.42
N ARG A 77 0.15 -12.38 16.85
CA ARG A 77 -0.30 -12.94 18.12
C ARG A 77 0.88 -13.06 19.07
N ARG A 78 0.73 -12.53 20.28
CA ARG A 78 1.67 -12.73 21.40
C ARG A 78 0.94 -13.41 22.53
N ILE A 79 1.52 -14.49 23.04
CA ILE A 79 0.95 -15.30 24.13
C ILE A 79 1.84 -15.12 25.36
N TYR A 80 1.21 -14.85 26.50
CA TYR A 80 1.85 -14.75 27.79
C TYR A 80 1.27 -15.84 28.70
N CYS A 81 2.15 -16.71 29.18
CA CYS A 81 1.78 -17.77 30.11
C CYS A 81 2.20 -17.36 31.52
N VAL A 82 1.25 -17.15 32.40
CA VAL A 82 1.48 -16.71 33.78
C VAL A 82 0.98 -17.76 34.75
N LEU A 83 1.73 -18.00 35.83
CA LEU A 83 1.26 -18.85 36.93
C LEU A 83 0.10 -18.14 37.65
N ARG A 84 -0.91 -18.90 38.08
CA ARG A 84 -2.06 -18.35 38.83
C ARG A 84 -1.69 -17.98 40.25
N SER A 85 -0.74 -18.70 40.83
CA SER A 85 -0.30 -18.47 42.20
C SER A 85 1.16 -18.01 42.24
N PRO A 86 1.55 -17.11 43.15
CA PRO A 86 2.94 -16.74 43.36
C PRO A 86 3.77 -17.88 43.98
N HIS A 87 3.09 -18.88 44.55
CA HIS A 87 3.70 -20.00 45.27
C HIS A 87 3.00 -21.31 44.93
N VAL A 88 3.75 -22.39 44.71
CA VAL A 88 3.24 -23.74 44.43
C VAL A 88 2.39 -23.83 43.15
N ASP A 89 2.16 -25.04 42.65
CA ASP A 89 1.27 -25.36 41.53
C ASP A 89 1.74 -24.87 40.18
N LYS A 90 2.93 -25.32 39.76
CA LYS A 90 3.53 -25.02 38.43
C LYS A 90 2.61 -25.38 37.26
N LYS A 91 1.69 -26.33 37.43
CA LYS A 91 0.77 -26.78 36.38
C LYS A 91 -0.41 -25.85 36.17
N SER A 92 -0.80 -25.08 37.19
CA SER A 92 -1.92 -24.12 37.13
C SER A 92 -1.46 -22.81 36.50
N ARG A 93 -1.79 -22.61 35.20
CA ARG A 93 -1.36 -21.46 34.42
C ARG A 93 -2.53 -20.81 33.70
N GLU A 94 -2.43 -19.51 33.49
CA GLU A 94 -3.31 -18.73 32.63
C GLU A 94 -2.56 -18.29 31.39
N HIS A 95 -3.24 -18.33 30.26
CA HIS A 95 -2.69 -17.90 28.99
C HIS A 95 -3.41 -16.61 28.56
N PHE A 96 -2.67 -15.51 28.55
CA PHE A 96 -3.15 -14.25 28.03
C PHE A 96 -2.62 -14.07 26.60
N GLU A 97 -3.41 -13.52 25.73
CA GLU A 97 -2.96 -13.22 24.37
C GLU A 97 -3.28 -11.80 23.95
N ILE A 98 -2.35 -11.20 23.20
CA ILE A 98 -2.54 -9.91 22.56
C ILE A 98 -2.52 -10.17 21.05
N ARG A 99 -3.60 -9.78 20.37
CA ARG A 99 -3.72 -9.85 18.92
C ARG A 99 -3.63 -8.46 18.34
N THR A 100 -2.70 -8.24 17.40
CA THR A 100 -2.57 -6.98 16.69
C THR A 100 -3.01 -7.18 15.24
N HIS A 101 -4.10 -6.53 14.88
CA HIS A 101 -4.64 -6.53 13.52
C HIS A 101 -4.03 -5.38 12.72
N LYS A 102 -3.73 -5.62 11.44
CA LYS A 102 -3.15 -4.61 10.55
C LYS A 102 -3.89 -4.59 9.22
N ARG A 103 -4.08 -3.38 8.68
CA ARG A 103 -4.59 -3.16 7.33
C ARG A 103 -3.70 -2.15 6.62
N ILE A 104 -3.51 -2.33 5.33
CA ILE A 104 -2.80 -1.40 4.47
C ILE A 104 -3.76 -0.90 3.40
N ILE A 105 -3.73 0.40 3.17
CA ILE A 105 -4.46 1.06 2.09
C ILE A 105 -3.43 1.85 1.30
N ASP A 106 -3.34 1.59 0.00
CA ASP A 106 -2.48 2.36 -0.91
C ASP A 106 -3.35 3.32 -1.73
N ILE A 107 -3.07 4.60 -1.63
CA ILE A 107 -3.74 5.67 -2.38
C ILE A 107 -2.77 6.16 -3.44
N TYR A 108 -3.18 6.05 -4.71
CA TYR A 108 -2.39 6.49 -5.86
C TYR A 108 -2.87 7.84 -6.35
N GLU A 109 -1.94 8.65 -6.81
CA GLU A 109 -2.22 9.98 -7.41
C GLU A 109 -3.05 10.87 -6.45
N PRO A 110 -2.61 11.03 -5.16
CA PRO A 110 -3.35 11.83 -4.21
C PRO A 110 -3.38 13.30 -4.65
N THR A 111 -4.54 13.92 -4.56
CA THR A 111 -4.68 15.38 -4.73
C THR A 111 -4.37 16.07 -3.39
N GLN A 112 -4.14 17.38 -3.43
CA GLN A 112 -3.96 18.17 -2.20
C GLN A 112 -5.20 18.09 -1.31
N GLN A 113 -6.39 18.11 -1.92
CA GLN A 113 -7.66 17.94 -1.22
C GLN A 113 -7.75 16.58 -0.50
N THR A 114 -7.30 15.50 -1.14
CA THR A 114 -7.26 14.17 -0.52
C THR A 114 -6.41 14.17 0.75
N THR A 115 -5.26 14.82 0.72
CA THR A 115 -4.35 14.89 1.87
C THR A 115 -4.96 15.71 3.03
N GLU A 116 -5.61 16.82 2.71
CA GLU A 116 -6.28 17.65 3.70
C GLU A 116 -7.47 16.94 4.34
N GLU A 117 -8.30 16.28 3.55
CA GLU A 117 -9.45 15.52 4.07
C GLU A 117 -9.01 14.31 4.92
N LEU A 118 -7.95 13.59 4.50
CA LEU A 118 -7.39 12.52 5.32
C LEU A 118 -6.85 13.01 6.67
N SER A 119 -6.29 14.23 6.70
CA SER A 119 -5.79 14.84 7.96
C SER A 119 -6.92 15.26 8.91
N ARG A 120 -8.12 15.52 8.38
CA ARG A 120 -9.30 15.92 9.16
C ARG A 120 -10.19 14.76 9.60
N LEU A 121 -9.85 13.52 9.18
CA LEU A 121 -10.64 12.35 9.52
C LEU A 121 -10.59 12.06 11.01
N ASP A 122 -11.76 12.07 11.63
CA ASP A 122 -11.96 11.60 12.99
C ASP A 122 -12.03 10.07 13.01
N LEU A 123 -11.03 9.47 13.60
CA LEU A 123 -10.93 8.02 13.76
C LEU A 123 -11.14 7.63 15.22
N PRO A 124 -11.71 6.45 15.48
CA PRO A 124 -12.00 6.02 16.84
C PRO A 124 -10.70 5.82 17.63
N ALA A 125 -10.75 6.18 18.90
CA ALA A 125 -9.65 5.89 19.83
C ALA A 125 -9.37 4.37 19.85
N GLY A 126 -8.09 3.99 19.78
CA GLY A 126 -7.67 2.59 19.73
C GLY A 126 -7.20 2.12 18.34
N VAL A 127 -7.24 2.97 17.33
CA VAL A 127 -6.64 2.74 16.03
C VAL A 127 -5.40 3.62 15.88
N ASP A 128 -4.26 2.98 15.68
CA ASP A 128 -2.97 3.62 15.39
C ASP A 128 -2.76 3.72 13.87
N ILE A 129 -2.32 4.88 13.40
CA ILE A 129 -2.17 5.19 11.98
C ILE A 129 -0.76 5.60 11.68
N GLU A 130 -0.14 4.92 10.73
CA GLU A 130 1.13 5.32 10.15
C GLU A 130 0.92 5.66 8.66
N VAL A 131 1.29 6.87 8.27
CA VAL A 131 1.26 7.31 6.87
C VAL A 131 2.68 7.32 6.32
N LYS A 132 2.89 6.66 5.18
CA LYS A 132 4.17 6.60 4.45
C LYS A 132 3.97 7.15 3.05
N LEU A 133 4.81 8.10 2.70
CA LEU A 133 4.89 8.73 1.37
C LEU A 133 5.89 8.03 0.47
#